data_f2d0774b7bcee966161d41bc6fab4c53
#
_entry.id   f2d0774b7bcee966161d41bc6fab4c53
#
_cell.length_a   1.000
_cell.length_b   1.000
_cell.length_c   1.000
_cell.angle_alpha   90.00
_cell.angle_beta   90.00
_cell.angle_gamma   90.00
#
_symmetry.space_group_name_H-M   'P 1'
#
loop_
_entity.id
_entity.type
_entity.pdbx_description
1 polymer ?
#
loop_
_entity_poly.entity_id
_entity_poly.type
_entity_poly.pdbx_seq_one_letter_code
_entity_poly.pdbx_strand_id
1 'polypeptide(L)'
;NSRHDPEIMKPVDPRENASDVARRLQDHGHVAYFAGGCVRDRLLGSLPVDYDIATDATPDRVKALFPHAMSVGESFGVMLVRSGGHTLEVATFRSDGRYLDGRHPESIRFGTEIEDAARRDFTVNAMFEDPVSGRLIDHFNGRDDLERRILRAVGAPADRLSEDRLRVLRAVRFAARFDLEIEPDTATALHADHTLQGVSRERVGGELRRMLADPRRGRAVELLESFALDAAVLDATSSITGGRPALVALDSAIRDPMDGLAAWLLDRKASTDRAAIRVLRNALLLSNREVRRLESILSLVTEIERSWEQASVAVRKRAAAREEFSTAVELVQARDADLGQRVATALVELAASGIAPEPLLTGEALIAAGLAPGPAFREILDRTYDAQLEGLIGTSDEALHHGLSIAHGVQEDE
;
A
#
# COMPACT_ATOMS: atom_id res chain seq x y z
N ASN A 1 -14.16 22.24 -46.13
CA ASN A 1 -13.37 22.20 -44.88
C ASN A 1 -13.98 21.16 -43.95
N SER A 2 -13.63 19.90 -44.19
CA SER A 2 -13.95 18.79 -43.27
C SER A 2 -12.95 18.83 -42.13
N ARG A 3 -13.41 19.20 -40.95
CA ARG A 3 -12.63 19.02 -39.71
C ARG A 3 -12.61 17.51 -39.44
N HIS A 4 -11.42 16.91 -39.51
CA HIS A 4 -11.16 15.61 -38.91
C HIS A 4 -11.25 15.79 -37.39
N ASP A 5 -12.29 15.25 -36.79
CA ASP A 5 -12.33 15.02 -35.36
C ASP A 5 -11.22 13.99 -35.04
N PRO A 6 -10.36 14.21 -34.05
CA PRO A 6 -9.46 13.18 -33.60
C PRO A 6 -10.28 12.05 -33.02
N GLU A 7 -10.26 10.89 -33.68
CA GLU A 7 -10.77 9.65 -33.12
C GLU A 7 -10.11 9.47 -31.74
N ILE A 8 -10.90 9.57 -30.69
CA ILE A 8 -10.50 9.21 -29.33
C ILE A 8 -10.21 7.71 -29.40
N MET A 9 -8.94 7.33 -29.54
CA MET A 9 -8.51 5.93 -29.48
C MET A 9 -9.04 5.35 -28.16
N LYS A 10 -9.96 4.40 -28.24
CA LYS A 10 -10.38 3.62 -27.07
C LYS A 10 -9.13 3.02 -26.45
N PRO A 11 -8.99 3.06 -25.10
CA PRO A 11 -7.89 2.39 -24.45
C PRO A 11 -7.95 0.91 -24.86
N VAL A 12 -6.88 0.44 -25.51
CA VAL A 12 -6.78 -0.96 -25.95
C VAL A 12 -6.67 -1.83 -24.69
N ASP A 13 -7.38 -2.95 -24.69
CA ASP A 13 -7.35 -3.92 -23.58
C ASP A 13 -5.91 -4.35 -23.31
N PRO A 14 -5.38 -4.25 -22.08
CA PRO A 14 -4.05 -4.71 -21.74
C PRO A 14 -3.74 -6.14 -22.18
N ARG A 15 -4.75 -7.02 -22.15
CA ARG A 15 -4.64 -8.40 -22.63
C ARG A 15 -4.42 -8.47 -24.14
N GLU A 16 -5.14 -7.66 -24.91
CA GLU A 16 -5.02 -7.64 -26.38
C GLU A 16 -3.61 -7.21 -26.78
N ASN A 17 -3.09 -6.13 -26.18
CA ASN A 17 -1.73 -5.68 -26.41
C ASN A 17 -0.67 -6.73 -26.05
N ALA A 18 -0.83 -7.40 -24.93
CA ALA A 18 0.08 -8.46 -24.51
C ALA A 18 -0.02 -9.68 -25.44
N SER A 19 -1.23 -10.01 -25.94
CA SER A 19 -1.45 -11.07 -26.92
C SER A 19 -0.77 -10.77 -28.25
N ASP A 20 -0.78 -9.52 -28.70
CA ASP A 20 -0.12 -9.12 -29.94
C ASP A 20 1.40 -9.24 -29.86
N VAL A 21 1.98 -8.85 -28.71
CA VAL A 21 3.42 -9.02 -28.46
C VAL A 21 3.80 -10.52 -28.43
N ALA A 22 3.02 -11.33 -27.72
CA ALA A 22 3.26 -12.77 -27.64
C ALA A 22 3.09 -13.45 -29.01
N ARG A 23 2.04 -13.11 -29.76
CA ARG A 23 1.81 -13.63 -31.12
C ARG A 23 2.96 -13.29 -32.05
N ARG A 24 3.47 -12.05 -31.98
CA ARG A 24 4.62 -11.66 -32.80
C ARG A 24 5.88 -12.48 -32.51
N LEU A 25 6.12 -12.85 -31.26
CA LEU A 25 7.20 -13.77 -30.90
C LEU A 25 6.95 -15.16 -31.46
N GLN A 26 5.72 -15.69 -31.35
CA GLN A 26 5.32 -17.01 -31.88
C GLN A 26 5.42 -17.08 -33.40
N ASP A 27 5.02 -16.04 -34.13
CA ASP A 27 5.11 -15.96 -35.60
C ASP A 27 6.57 -15.99 -36.08
N HIS A 28 7.54 -15.67 -35.20
CA HIS A 28 8.97 -15.77 -35.50
C HIS A 28 9.63 -17.04 -34.94
N GLY A 29 8.81 -18.02 -34.56
CA GLY A 29 9.26 -19.36 -34.17
C GLY A 29 9.65 -19.47 -32.69
N HIS A 30 9.28 -18.49 -31.85
CA HIS A 30 9.54 -18.53 -30.41
C HIS A 30 8.32 -19.02 -29.64
N VAL A 31 8.58 -19.65 -28.51
CA VAL A 31 7.56 -19.87 -27.47
C VAL A 31 7.31 -18.55 -26.75
N ALA A 32 6.04 -18.17 -26.54
CA ALA A 32 5.69 -16.99 -25.77
C ALA A 32 4.35 -17.21 -25.05
N TYR A 33 4.34 -17.05 -23.75
CA TYR A 33 3.21 -17.32 -22.86
C TYR A 33 2.97 -16.15 -21.92
N PHE A 34 1.72 -15.96 -21.51
CA PHE A 34 1.43 -15.21 -20.30
C PHE A 34 1.95 -15.97 -19.08
N ALA A 35 2.42 -15.28 -18.04
CA ALA A 35 3.13 -15.90 -16.94
C ALA A 35 2.71 -15.39 -15.55
N GLY A 36 2.61 -16.28 -14.60
CA GLY A 36 2.53 -15.95 -13.19
C GLY A 36 1.24 -15.26 -12.75
N GLY A 37 1.34 -14.03 -12.28
CA GLY A 37 0.23 -13.29 -11.65
C GLY A 37 -1.02 -13.18 -12.52
N CYS A 38 -0.87 -12.82 -13.78
CA CYS A 38 -2.03 -12.65 -14.68
C CYS A 38 -2.76 -13.98 -14.95
N VAL A 39 -2.04 -15.09 -15.01
CA VAL A 39 -2.64 -16.43 -15.19
C VAL A 39 -3.45 -16.81 -13.95
N ARG A 40 -2.86 -16.68 -12.76
CA ARG A 40 -3.54 -16.91 -11.50
C ARG A 40 -4.78 -16.04 -11.33
N ASP A 41 -4.67 -14.73 -11.53
CA ASP A 41 -5.77 -13.78 -11.32
C ASP A 41 -6.93 -14.09 -12.25
N ARG A 42 -6.66 -14.46 -13.53
CA ARG A 42 -7.67 -14.91 -14.47
C ARG A 42 -8.36 -16.21 -14.04
N LEU A 43 -7.60 -17.18 -13.53
CA LEU A 43 -8.17 -18.43 -13.01
C LEU A 43 -9.06 -18.21 -11.78
N LEU A 44 -8.78 -17.15 -11.01
CA LEU A 44 -9.62 -16.69 -9.90
C LEU A 44 -10.83 -15.85 -10.34
N GLY A 45 -11.01 -15.63 -11.65
CA GLY A 45 -12.11 -14.81 -12.19
C GLY A 45 -11.91 -13.30 -12.05
N SER A 46 -10.69 -12.85 -11.72
CA SER A 46 -10.31 -11.45 -11.65
C SER A 46 -9.71 -10.97 -12.98
N LEU A 47 -9.90 -9.70 -13.30
CA LEU A 47 -9.22 -9.09 -14.45
C LEU A 47 -7.78 -8.72 -14.04
N PRO A 48 -6.75 -9.29 -14.69
CA PRO A 48 -5.38 -8.88 -14.43
C PRO A 48 -5.14 -7.43 -14.84
N VAL A 49 -4.35 -6.72 -14.04
CA VAL A 49 -3.94 -5.33 -14.33
C VAL A 49 -2.76 -5.32 -15.29
N ASP A 50 -1.81 -6.23 -15.10
CA ASP A 50 -0.58 -6.35 -15.87
C ASP A 50 -0.45 -7.77 -16.44
N TYR A 51 0.14 -7.87 -17.63
CA TYR A 51 0.41 -9.13 -18.30
C TYR A 51 1.91 -9.27 -18.55
N ASP A 52 2.54 -10.19 -17.84
CA ASP A 52 3.92 -10.57 -18.06
C ASP A 52 4.01 -11.67 -19.13
N ILE A 53 4.97 -11.54 -20.03
CA ILE A 53 5.23 -12.53 -21.10
C ILE A 53 6.54 -13.25 -20.76
N ALA A 54 6.50 -14.57 -20.77
CA ALA A 54 7.67 -15.43 -20.67
C ALA A 54 7.93 -16.13 -22.02
N THR A 55 9.18 -16.17 -22.48
CA THR A 55 9.55 -16.64 -23.82
C THR A 55 10.90 -17.35 -23.82
N ASP A 56 11.14 -18.20 -24.83
CA ASP A 56 12.47 -18.75 -25.12
C ASP A 56 13.34 -17.79 -25.97
N ALA A 57 12.75 -16.68 -26.47
CA ALA A 57 13.50 -15.65 -27.18
C ALA A 57 14.51 -14.97 -26.23
N THR A 58 15.78 -14.94 -26.64
CA THR A 58 16.81 -14.18 -25.88
C THR A 58 16.56 -12.67 -25.97
N PRO A 59 17.09 -11.86 -25.05
CA PRO A 59 16.96 -10.41 -25.07
C PRO A 59 17.33 -9.77 -26.43
N ASP A 60 18.38 -10.28 -27.10
CA ASP A 60 18.77 -9.80 -28.42
C ASP A 60 17.71 -10.09 -29.47
N ARG A 61 17.06 -11.25 -29.41
CA ARG A 61 15.96 -11.62 -30.31
C ARG A 61 14.72 -10.76 -30.04
N VAL A 62 14.39 -10.54 -28.77
CA VAL A 62 13.30 -9.61 -28.41
C VAL A 62 13.59 -8.21 -28.95
N LYS A 63 14.81 -7.70 -28.78
CA LYS A 63 15.21 -6.39 -29.29
C LYS A 63 15.17 -6.31 -30.83
N ALA A 64 15.54 -7.38 -31.52
CA ALA A 64 15.44 -7.44 -32.97
C ALA A 64 13.99 -7.38 -33.48
N LEU A 65 13.07 -8.03 -32.77
CA LEU A 65 11.63 -7.98 -33.08
C LEU A 65 10.95 -6.68 -32.63
N PHE A 66 11.40 -6.10 -31.53
CA PHE A 66 10.88 -4.87 -30.94
C PHE A 66 12.00 -3.85 -30.77
N PRO A 67 12.35 -3.07 -31.82
CA PRO A 67 13.54 -2.18 -31.81
C PRO A 67 13.55 -1.13 -30.68
N HIS A 68 12.37 -0.79 -30.16
CA HIS A 68 12.24 0.17 -29.05
C HIS A 68 12.19 -0.50 -27.66
N ALA A 69 12.41 -1.82 -27.58
CA ALA A 69 12.48 -2.51 -26.32
C ALA A 69 13.69 -2.05 -25.51
N MET A 70 13.48 -1.84 -24.21
CA MET A 70 14.50 -1.45 -23.27
C MET A 70 14.86 -2.62 -22.36
N SER A 71 16.15 -2.84 -22.10
CA SER A 71 16.58 -3.82 -21.10
C SER A 71 16.41 -3.27 -19.69
N VAL A 72 15.82 -4.06 -18.81
CA VAL A 72 15.73 -3.76 -17.36
C VAL A 72 16.50 -4.85 -16.62
N GLY A 73 17.74 -4.51 -16.28
CA GLY A 73 18.66 -5.48 -15.70
C GLY A 73 19.19 -6.47 -16.77
N GLU A 74 20.17 -6.05 -17.55
CA GLU A 74 20.78 -6.89 -18.62
C GLU A 74 21.17 -8.30 -18.13
N SER A 75 21.51 -8.41 -16.84
CA SER A 75 21.85 -9.67 -16.20
C SER A 75 20.69 -10.63 -15.99
N PHE A 76 19.42 -10.19 -16.12
CA PHE A 76 18.26 -11.00 -15.73
C PHE A 76 17.33 -11.41 -16.89
N GLY A 77 17.63 -11.00 -18.11
CA GLY A 77 16.89 -11.41 -19.30
C GLY A 77 15.49 -10.81 -19.41
N VAL A 78 15.22 -9.64 -18.80
CA VAL A 78 13.93 -8.97 -18.85
C VAL A 78 14.00 -7.75 -19.77
N MET A 79 13.06 -7.68 -20.71
CA MET A 79 12.89 -6.58 -21.66
C MET A 79 11.55 -5.89 -21.45
N LEU A 80 11.53 -4.56 -21.50
CA LEU A 80 10.31 -3.77 -21.54
C LEU A 80 9.94 -3.47 -23.00
N VAL A 81 8.81 -3.98 -23.42
CA VAL A 81 8.27 -3.79 -24.77
C VAL A 81 7.08 -2.82 -24.69
N ARG A 82 7.10 -1.76 -25.51
CA ARG A 82 5.96 -0.85 -25.65
C ARG A 82 5.03 -1.31 -26.76
N SER A 83 3.76 -1.50 -26.43
CA SER A 83 2.69 -1.84 -27.36
C SER A 83 1.39 -1.17 -26.96
N GLY A 84 0.68 -0.55 -27.91
CA GLY A 84 -0.64 0.06 -27.66
C GLY A 84 -0.71 1.09 -26.53
N GLY A 85 0.40 1.79 -26.24
CA GLY A 85 0.48 2.75 -25.13
C GLY A 85 0.82 2.12 -23.77
N HIS A 86 0.95 0.80 -23.68
CA HIS A 86 1.35 0.07 -22.46
C HIS A 86 2.81 -0.37 -22.54
N THR A 87 3.40 -0.57 -21.38
CA THR A 87 4.73 -1.18 -21.25
C THR A 87 4.55 -2.58 -20.68
N LEU A 88 5.04 -3.58 -21.40
CA LEU A 88 4.91 -5.01 -21.07
C LEU A 88 6.28 -5.58 -20.70
N GLU A 89 6.35 -6.41 -19.67
CA GLU A 89 7.54 -7.17 -19.35
C GLU A 89 7.60 -8.45 -20.18
N VAL A 90 8.71 -8.62 -20.92
CA VAL A 90 9.03 -9.83 -21.69
C VAL A 90 10.29 -10.44 -21.10
N ALA A 91 10.13 -11.56 -20.41
CA ALA A 91 11.21 -12.26 -19.73
C ALA A 91 11.61 -13.53 -20.49
N THR A 92 12.91 -13.69 -20.73
CA THR A 92 13.44 -14.95 -21.27
C THR A 92 13.37 -16.04 -20.20
N PHE A 93 12.88 -17.25 -20.56
CA PHE A 93 12.92 -18.41 -19.67
C PHE A 93 14.34 -18.65 -19.15
N ARG A 94 14.45 -18.85 -17.85
CA ARG A 94 15.75 -19.04 -17.22
C ARG A 94 15.71 -20.00 -16.05
N SER A 95 16.84 -20.59 -15.77
CA SER A 95 17.16 -21.20 -14.49
C SER A 95 18.11 -20.30 -13.71
N ASP A 96 17.90 -20.21 -12.42
CA ASP A 96 18.75 -19.43 -11.52
C ASP A 96 19.82 -20.36 -10.92
N GLY A 97 21.07 -19.88 -10.86
CA GLY A 97 22.16 -20.55 -10.15
C GLY A 97 21.98 -20.44 -8.63
N ARG A 98 23.06 -20.73 -7.87
CA ARG A 98 23.00 -20.62 -6.41
C ARG A 98 22.79 -19.18 -5.98
N TYR A 99 22.01 -19.00 -4.92
CA TYR A 99 21.81 -17.71 -4.26
C TYR A 99 22.80 -17.58 -3.12
N LEU A 100 23.72 -16.60 -3.20
CA LEU A 100 24.73 -16.37 -2.17
C LEU A 100 24.30 -15.30 -1.18
N ASP A 101 23.55 -14.31 -1.63
CA ASP A 101 23.12 -13.14 -0.84
C ASP A 101 21.64 -13.18 -0.45
N GLY A 102 20.93 -14.28 -0.75
CA GLY A 102 19.49 -14.43 -0.51
C GLY A 102 18.61 -13.55 -1.41
N ARG A 103 19.15 -13.07 -2.56
CA ARG A 103 18.38 -12.26 -3.52
C ARG A 103 18.75 -12.52 -4.98
N HIS A 104 20.06 -12.52 -5.27
CA HIS A 104 20.54 -12.61 -6.63
C HIS A 104 21.19 -13.98 -6.84
N PRO A 105 20.79 -14.69 -7.90
CA PRO A 105 21.53 -15.87 -8.28
C PRO A 105 22.93 -15.47 -8.75
N GLU A 106 23.94 -16.25 -8.38
CA GLU A 106 25.33 -16.06 -8.80
C GLU A 106 25.46 -16.04 -10.34
N SER A 107 24.61 -16.79 -11.00
CA SER A 107 24.52 -16.84 -12.46
C SER A 107 23.08 -17.15 -12.89
N ILE A 108 22.72 -16.69 -14.06
CA ILE A 108 21.49 -17.13 -14.76
C ILE A 108 21.88 -17.90 -16.02
N ARG A 109 21.06 -18.85 -16.38
CA ARG A 109 21.16 -19.55 -17.65
C ARG A 109 19.78 -19.54 -18.31
N PHE A 110 19.71 -19.17 -19.58
CA PHE A 110 18.48 -19.32 -20.34
C PHE A 110 18.12 -20.79 -20.49
N GLY A 111 16.85 -21.10 -20.30
CA GLY A 111 16.36 -22.46 -20.17
C GLY A 111 14.98 -22.68 -20.78
N THR A 112 14.30 -23.65 -20.25
CA THR A 112 12.97 -24.06 -20.68
C THR A 112 11.89 -23.44 -19.79
N GLU A 113 10.62 -23.52 -20.21
CA GLU A 113 9.48 -23.09 -19.40
C GLU A 113 9.38 -23.87 -18.08
N ILE A 114 9.80 -25.16 -18.06
CA ILE A 114 9.80 -25.97 -16.84
C ILE A 114 10.83 -25.42 -15.83
N GLU A 115 12.04 -25.09 -16.30
CA GLU A 115 13.10 -24.51 -15.47
C GLU A 115 12.68 -23.13 -14.95
N ASP A 116 12.00 -22.32 -15.77
CA ASP A 116 11.46 -21.02 -15.34
C ASP A 116 10.34 -21.17 -14.31
N ALA A 117 9.42 -22.11 -14.48
CA ALA A 117 8.40 -22.44 -13.49
C ALA A 117 9.02 -22.94 -12.19
N ALA A 118 10.06 -23.81 -12.28
CA ALA A 118 10.73 -24.40 -11.13
C ALA A 118 11.42 -23.38 -10.21
N ARG A 119 11.86 -22.23 -10.70
CA ARG A 119 12.50 -21.17 -9.89
C ARG A 119 11.52 -20.22 -9.24
N ARG A 120 10.21 -20.29 -9.56
CA ARG A 120 9.19 -19.40 -8.99
C ARG A 120 8.91 -19.72 -7.53
N ASP A 121 8.24 -18.81 -6.85
CA ASP A 121 7.96 -18.92 -5.40
C ASP A 121 6.92 -19.99 -5.06
N PHE A 122 5.72 -19.87 -5.65
CA PHE A 122 4.58 -20.74 -5.33
C PHE A 122 3.97 -21.33 -6.60
N THR A 123 3.39 -22.53 -6.47
CA THR A 123 2.76 -23.27 -7.55
C THR A 123 1.71 -22.44 -8.29
N VAL A 124 0.89 -21.69 -7.55
CA VAL A 124 -0.16 -20.81 -8.09
C VAL A 124 0.40 -19.64 -8.95
N ASN A 125 1.69 -19.36 -8.85
CA ASN A 125 2.39 -18.35 -9.65
C ASN A 125 3.32 -18.98 -10.70
N ALA A 126 3.41 -20.32 -10.75
CA ALA A 126 4.30 -21.06 -11.64
C ALA A 126 3.58 -21.62 -12.88
N MET A 127 2.45 -21.06 -13.21
CA MET A 127 1.64 -21.40 -14.37
C MET A 127 1.89 -20.43 -15.52
N PHE A 128 1.70 -20.95 -16.74
CA PHE A 128 1.70 -20.14 -17.96
C PHE A 128 0.40 -20.39 -18.75
N GLU A 129 0.08 -19.46 -19.63
CA GLU A 129 -1.04 -19.56 -20.57
C GLU A 129 -0.58 -19.16 -21.97
N ASP A 130 -0.87 -19.99 -22.93
CA ASP A 130 -0.72 -19.61 -24.34
C ASP A 130 -1.81 -18.60 -24.71
N PRO A 131 -1.46 -17.35 -25.04
CA PRO A 131 -2.45 -16.30 -25.30
C PRO A 131 -3.29 -16.53 -26.56
N VAL A 132 -2.83 -17.38 -27.50
CA VAL A 132 -3.51 -17.69 -28.77
C VAL A 132 -4.49 -18.83 -28.60
N SER A 133 -4.04 -19.95 -28.04
CA SER A 133 -4.89 -21.15 -27.87
C SER A 133 -5.67 -21.16 -26.55
N GLY A 134 -5.30 -20.32 -25.56
CA GLY A 134 -5.85 -20.35 -24.22
C GLY A 134 -5.42 -21.57 -23.40
N ARG A 135 -4.48 -22.38 -23.91
CA ARG A 135 -3.98 -23.58 -23.24
C ARG A 135 -3.20 -23.19 -21.98
N LEU A 136 -3.58 -23.76 -20.84
CA LEU A 136 -2.82 -23.66 -19.60
C LEU A 136 -1.64 -24.64 -19.61
N ILE A 137 -0.47 -24.16 -19.24
CA ILE A 137 0.76 -24.94 -19.04
C ILE A 137 1.08 -24.89 -17.54
N ASP A 138 0.96 -26.04 -16.88
CA ASP A 138 1.08 -26.18 -15.43
C ASP A 138 1.92 -27.42 -15.09
N HIS A 139 3.18 -27.18 -14.75
CA HIS A 139 4.14 -28.24 -14.43
C HIS A 139 4.17 -28.62 -12.95
N PHE A 140 3.57 -27.81 -12.09
CA PHE A 140 3.65 -27.94 -10.62
C PHE A 140 2.28 -28.03 -9.94
N ASN A 141 1.22 -28.33 -10.70
CA ASN A 141 -0.16 -28.46 -10.20
C ASN A 141 -0.71 -27.19 -9.53
N GLY A 142 -0.28 -26.01 -10.01
CA GLY A 142 -0.72 -24.73 -9.45
C GLY A 142 -2.22 -24.49 -9.61
N ARG A 143 -2.84 -25.03 -10.66
CA ARG A 143 -4.29 -24.98 -10.88
C ARG A 143 -5.05 -25.77 -9.81
N ASP A 144 -4.63 -27.02 -9.52
CA ASP A 144 -5.26 -27.85 -8.48
C ASP A 144 -5.11 -27.20 -7.10
N ASP A 145 -3.91 -26.68 -6.77
CA ASP A 145 -3.67 -25.94 -5.55
C ASP A 145 -4.58 -24.70 -5.46
N LEU A 146 -4.76 -23.97 -6.56
CA LEU A 146 -5.63 -22.78 -6.60
C LEU A 146 -7.11 -23.12 -6.41
N GLU A 147 -7.59 -24.18 -7.08
CA GLU A 147 -8.96 -24.70 -6.95
C GLU A 147 -9.24 -25.19 -5.49
N ARG A 148 -8.24 -25.80 -4.85
CA ARG A 148 -8.29 -26.26 -3.45
C ARG A 148 -7.98 -25.17 -2.43
N ARG A 149 -7.71 -23.96 -2.87
CA ARG A 149 -7.33 -22.84 -1.98
C ARG A 149 -6.05 -23.09 -1.17
N ILE A 150 -5.04 -23.69 -1.79
CA ILE A 150 -3.76 -24.02 -1.15
C ILE A 150 -2.65 -23.11 -1.70
N LEU A 151 -1.80 -22.60 -0.80
CA LEU A 151 -0.55 -21.94 -1.14
C LEU A 151 0.62 -22.89 -0.85
N ARG A 152 1.27 -23.38 -1.90
CA ARG A 152 2.38 -24.33 -1.83
C ARG A 152 3.63 -23.73 -2.47
N ALA A 153 4.77 -23.87 -1.83
CA ALA A 153 6.06 -23.52 -2.45
C ALA A 153 6.39 -24.49 -3.60
N VAL A 154 7.04 -23.99 -4.64
CA VAL A 154 7.52 -24.83 -5.74
C VAL A 154 8.73 -25.65 -5.28
N GLY A 155 8.72 -26.97 -5.46
CA GLY A 155 9.80 -27.84 -5.05
C GLY A 155 9.90 -28.07 -3.54
N ALA A 156 11.11 -28.11 -2.98
CA ALA A 156 11.34 -28.25 -1.55
C ALA A 156 11.13 -26.90 -0.83
N PRO A 157 10.14 -26.76 0.09
CA PRO A 157 9.82 -25.46 0.69
C PRO A 157 11.00 -24.80 1.41
N ALA A 158 11.77 -25.55 2.20
CA ALA A 158 12.90 -25.03 2.94
C ALA A 158 13.98 -24.42 2.01
N ASP A 159 14.31 -25.13 0.93
CA ASP A 159 15.28 -24.64 -0.07
C ASP A 159 14.71 -23.39 -0.77
N ARG A 160 13.44 -23.44 -1.19
CA ARG A 160 12.78 -22.37 -1.91
C ARG A 160 12.70 -21.07 -1.11
N LEU A 161 12.40 -21.14 0.18
CA LEU A 161 12.32 -19.97 1.04
C LEU A 161 13.72 -19.42 1.39
N SER A 162 14.71 -20.29 1.52
CA SER A 162 16.10 -19.87 1.82
C SER A 162 16.79 -19.13 0.66
N GLU A 163 16.43 -19.41 -0.59
CA GLU A 163 16.94 -18.73 -1.78
C GLU A 163 16.63 -17.22 -1.78
N ASP A 164 15.43 -16.84 -1.35
CA ASP A 164 15.02 -15.45 -1.16
C ASP A 164 14.04 -15.36 0.01
N ARG A 165 14.53 -14.95 1.16
CA ARG A 165 13.73 -14.84 2.38
C ARG A 165 12.54 -13.86 2.27
N LEU A 166 12.52 -12.99 1.28
CA LEU A 166 11.30 -12.19 1.01
C LEU A 166 10.11 -13.09 0.66
N ARG A 167 10.34 -14.30 0.12
CA ARG A 167 9.27 -15.26 -0.18
C ARG A 167 8.44 -15.63 1.06
N VAL A 168 9.01 -15.53 2.25
CA VAL A 168 8.30 -15.70 3.53
C VAL A 168 7.18 -14.66 3.67
N LEU A 169 7.49 -13.38 3.44
CA LEU A 169 6.48 -12.30 3.47
C LEU A 169 5.51 -12.40 2.29
N ARG A 170 5.99 -12.83 1.13
CA ARG A 170 5.14 -13.07 -0.04
C ARG A 170 4.14 -14.21 0.21
N ALA A 171 4.54 -15.28 0.94
CA ALA A 171 3.62 -16.35 1.35
C ALA A 171 2.46 -15.79 2.18
N VAL A 172 2.75 -15.01 3.20
CA VAL A 172 1.74 -14.34 4.03
C VAL A 172 0.83 -13.47 3.19
N ARG A 173 1.40 -12.64 2.31
CA ARG A 173 0.62 -11.74 1.45
C ARG A 173 -0.31 -12.50 0.50
N PHE A 174 0.19 -13.54 -0.18
CA PHE A 174 -0.65 -14.31 -1.10
C PHE A 174 -1.71 -15.14 -0.38
N ALA A 175 -1.35 -15.78 0.74
CA ALA A 175 -2.30 -16.51 1.57
C ALA A 175 -3.45 -15.61 2.04
N ALA A 176 -3.14 -14.40 2.53
CA ALA A 176 -4.16 -13.45 2.94
C ALA A 176 -4.98 -12.93 1.76
N ARG A 177 -4.31 -12.37 0.73
CA ARG A 177 -4.96 -11.69 -0.40
C ARG A 177 -5.91 -12.60 -1.17
N PHE A 178 -5.53 -13.86 -1.41
CA PHE A 178 -6.30 -14.80 -2.22
C PHE A 178 -7.08 -15.82 -1.38
N ASP A 179 -7.08 -15.67 -0.06
CA ASP A 179 -7.77 -16.59 0.86
C ASP A 179 -7.31 -18.04 0.69
N LEU A 180 -6.00 -18.23 0.71
CA LEU A 180 -5.38 -19.54 0.56
C LEU A 180 -4.88 -20.04 1.91
N GLU A 181 -5.00 -21.34 2.15
CA GLU A 181 -4.36 -22.01 3.26
C GLU A 181 -2.93 -22.39 2.89
N ILE A 182 -1.99 -22.12 3.79
CA ILE A 182 -0.58 -22.45 3.54
C ILE A 182 -0.43 -23.97 3.75
N GLU A 183 0.10 -24.64 2.75
CA GLU A 183 0.34 -26.08 2.76
C GLU A 183 1.28 -26.48 3.94
N PRO A 184 1.06 -27.66 4.59
CA PRO A 184 1.76 -28.01 5.84
C PRO A 184 3.29 -27.99 5.78
N ASP A 185 3.90 -28.51 4.72
CA ASP A 185 5.38 -28.51 4.59
C ASP A 185 5.90 -27.09 4.36
N THR A 186 5.15 -26.28 3.60
CA THR A 186 5.43 -24.86 3.39
C THR A 186 5.29 -24.07 4.69
N ALA A 187 4.25 -24.34 5.50
CA ALA A 187 4.06 -23.74 6.81
C ALA A 187 5.18 -24.13 7.79
N THR A 188 5.61 -25.38 7.76
CA THR A 188 6.73 -25.87 8.57
C THR A 188 8.02 -25.12 8.23
N ALA A 189 8.28 -24.91 6.94
CA ALA A 189 9.45 -24.16 6.49
C ALA A 189 9.38 -22.66 6.88
N LEU A 190 8.20 -22.05 6.85
CA LEU A 190 7.97 -20.68 7.32
C LEU A 190 8.24 -20.54 8.84
N HIS A 191 7.83 -21.51 9.64
CA HIS A 191 8.12 -21.51 11.08
C HIS A 191 9.60 -21.72 11.38
N ALA A 192 10.31 -22.49 10.56
CA ALA A 192 11.73 -22.77 10.76
C ALA A 192 12.62 -21.57 10.45
N ASP A 193 12.28 -20.75 9.44
CA ASP A 193 13.05 -19.56 9.06
C ASP A 193 12.13 -18.31 9.06
N HIS A 194 11.89 -17.79 10.25
CA HIS A 194 11.15 -16.56 10.49
C HIS A 194 12.03 -15.31 10.50
N THR A 195 13.28 -15.42 10.02
CA THR A 195 14.20 -14.27 9.93
C THR A 195 14.11 -13.63 8.54
N LEU A 196 14.28 -12.31 8.50
CA LEU A 196 14.38 -11.55 7.26
C LEU A 196 15.82 -11.11 6.99
N GLN A 197 16.80 -11.88 7.52
CA GLN A 197 18.21 -11.59 7.33
C GLN A 197 18.58 -11.63 5.84
N GLY A 198 19.32 -10.61 5.39
CA GLY A 198 19.69 -10.46 3.97
C GLY A 198 18.60 -9.79 3.10
N VAL A 199 17.38 -9.60 3.60
CA VAL A 199 16.33 -8.87 2.88
C VAL A 199 16.46 -7.37 3.17
N SER A 200 16.52 -6.54 2.12
CA SER A 200 16.57 -5.10 2.29
C SER A 200 15.28 -4.56 2.92
N ARG A 201 15.40 -3.58 3.80
CA ARG A 201 14.24 -2.93 4.45
C ARG A 201 13.25 -2.31 3.46
N GLU A 202 13.72 -1.88 2.29
CA GLU A 202 12.87 -1.42 1.20
C GLU A 202 11.91 -2.52 0.71
N ARG A 203 12.43 -3.74 0.50
CA ARG A 203 11.62 -4.88 0.06
C ARG A 203 10.65 -5.32 1.16
N VAL A 204 11.08 -5.36 2.41
CA VAL A 204 10.22 -5.66 3.57
C VAL A 204 9.08 -4.65 3.66
N GLY A 205 9.41 -3.36 3.66
CA GLY A 205 8.42 -2.28 3.70
C GLY A 205 7.47 -2.31 2.50
N GLY A 206 7.98 -2.66 1.31
CA GLY A 206 7.17 -2.82 0.10
C GLY A 206 6.13 -3.94 0.21
N GLU A 207 6.50 -5.12 0.74
CA GLU A 207 5.54 -6.22 0.96
C GLU A 207 4.52 -5.85 2.05
N LEU A 208 4.98 -5.25 3.15
CA LEU A 208 4.07 -4.84 4.22
C LEU A 208 3.03 -3.81 3.75
N ARG A 209 3.45 -2.79 2.96
CA ARG A 209 2.51 -1.82 2.39
C ARG A 209 1.43 -2.48 1.55
N ARG A 210 1.79 -3.47 0.72
CA ARG A 210 0.82 -4.22 -0.07
C ARG A 210 -0.15 -5.02 0.79
N MET A 211 0.30 -5.60 1.90
CA MET A 211 -0.55 -6.31 2.86
C MET A 211 -1.52 -5.36 3.55
N LEU A 212 -1.01 -4.23 4.07
CA LEU A 212 -1.81 -3.28 4.84
C LEU A 212 -2.78 -2.46 3.99
N ALA A 213 -2.51 -2.30 2.69
CA ALA A 213 -3.44 -1.68 1.75
C ALA A 213 -4.59 -2.61 1.34
N ASP A 214 -4.40 -3.93 1.42
CA ASP A 214 -5.36 -4.93 0.95
C ASP A 214 -6.59 -4.99 1.87
N PRO A 215 -7.80 -5.25 1.34
CA PRO A 215 -9.00 -5.45 2.15
C PRO A 215 -8.88 -6.55 3.22
N ARG A 216 -7.99 -7.52 3.02
CA ARG A 216 -7.74 -8.63 3.95
C ARG A 216 -6.51 -8.41 4.84
N ARG A 217 -6.21 -7.16 5.18
CA ARG A 217 -5.06 -6.79 6.04
C ARG A 217 -5.08 -7.46 7.39
N GLY A 218 -6.26 -7.63 7.97
CA GLY A 218 -6.42 -8.35 9.25
C GLY A 218 -5.90 -9.79 9.17
N ARG A 219 -6.21 -10.51 8.08
CA ARG A 219 -5.69 -11.87 7.84
C ARG A 219 -4.17 -11.87 7.59
N ALA A 220 -3.66 -10.88 6.87
CA ALA A 220 -2.22 -10.78 6.66
C ALA A 220 -1.45 -10.56 7.97
N VAL A 221 -1.94 -9.69 8.84
CA VAL A 221 -1.35 -9.46 10.16
C VAL A 221 -1.47 -10.69 11.05
N GLU A 222 -2.60 -11.39 11.03
CA GLU A 222 -2.78 -12.65 11.76
C GLU A 222 -1.71 -13.68 11.35
N LEU A 223 -1.46 -13.83 10.06
CA LEU A 223 -0.43 -14.74 9.57
C LEU A 223 0.98 -14.27 9.92
N LEU A 224 1.29 -12.96 9.83
CA LEU A 224 2.58 -12.42 10.27
C LEU A 224 2.87 -12.79 11.73
N GLU A 225 1.87 -12.62 12.60
CA GLU A 225 2.01 -12.91 14.03
C GLU A 225 2.08 -14.42 14.30
N SER A 226 1.29 -15.24 13.60
CA SER A 226 1.31 -16.70 13.77
C SER A 226 2.65 -17.32 13.38
N PHE A 227 3.34 -16.75 12.39
CA PHE A 227 4.68 -17.17 11.97
C PHE A 227 5.81 -16.40 12.68
N ALA A 228 5.52 -15.58 13.70
CA ALA A 228 6.48 -14.76 14.44
C ALA A 228 7.33 -13.81 13.55
N LEU A 229 6.75 -13.35 12.44
CA LEU A 229 7.39 -12.43 11.48
C LEU A 229 7.21 -10.97 11.85
N ASP A 230 6.26 -10.66 12.69
CA ASP A 230 5.90 -9.30 13.11
C ASP A 230 7.09 -8.56 13.75
N ALA A 231 7.85 -9.23 14.61
CA ALA A 231 9.04 -8.67 15.23
C ALA A 231 10.13 -8.32 14.20
N ALA A 232 10.38 -9.22 13.25
CA ALA A 232 11.36 -9.00 12.18
C ALA A 232 10.96 -7.89 11.20
N VAL A 233 9.65 -7.73 10.94
CA VAL A 233 9.09 -6.69 10.08
C VAL A 233 9.17 -5.32 10.73
N LEU A 234 8.70 -5.19 11.98
CA LEU A 234 8.58 -3.91 12.69
C LEU A 234 9.87 -3.48 13.42
N ASP A 235 10.89 -4.35 13.47
CA ASP A 235 12.10 -4.16 14.29
C ASP A 235 11.76 -3.87 15.77
N ALA A 236 10.81 -4.62 16.31
CA ALA A 236 10.25 -4.43 17.63
C ALA A 236 10.04 -5.79 18.33
N THR A 237 9.91 -5.77 19.65
CA THR A 237 9.53 -6.99 20.37
C THR A 237 8.15 -7.46 20.00
N SER A 238 7.99 -8.75 19.74
CA SER A 238 6.68 -9.35 19.50
C SER A 238 5.81 -9.23 20.77
N SER A 239 4.60 -8.71 20.60
CA SER A 239 3.61 -8.67 21.67
C SER A 239 2.25 -8.99 21.08
N ILE A 240 1.90 -10.25 21.08
CA ILE A 240 0.58 -10.71 20.61
C ILE A 240 -0.37 -10.64 21.79
N THR A 241 -1.40 -9.84 21.72
CA THR A 241 -2.42 -9.82 22.77
C THR A 241 -3.78 -9.47 22.22
N GLY A 242 -4.62 -10.46 22.04
CA GLY A 242 -6.05 -10.24 21.92
C GLY A 242 -6.59 -10.09 20.51
N GLY A 243 -7.83 -9.61 20.40
CA GLY A 243 -8.51 -9.36 19.14
C GLY A 243 -7.89 -8.22 18.35
N ARG A 244 -8.30 -8.07 17.08
CA ARG A 244 -7.84 -7.05 16.15
C ARG A 244 -9.00 -6.15 15.70
N PRO A 245 -9.72 -5.50 16.63
CA PRO A 245 -10.92 -4.74 16.28
C PRO A 245 -10.63 -3.58 15.32
N ALA A 246 -9.51 -2.88 15.49
CA ALA A 246 -9.14 -1.76 14.63
C ALA A 246 -8.79 -2.21 13.21
N LEU A 247 -8.03 -3.30 13.05
CA LEU A 247 -7.72 -3.87 11.73
C LEU A 247 -8.99 -4.36 11.02
N VAL A 248 -9.87 -5.06 11.74
CA VAL A 248 -11.13 -5.61 11.18
C VAL A 248 -12.06 -4.48 10.74
N ALA A 249 -12.10 -3.36 11.46
CA ALA A 249 -12.91 -2.21 11.07
C ALA A 249 -12.52 -1.62 9.72
N LEU A 250 -11.24 -1.73 9.35
CA LEU A 250 -10.73 -1.25 8.08
C LEU A 250 -10.81 -2.28 6.94
N ASP A 251 -11.20 -3.52 7.22
CA ASP A 251 -11.37 -4.55 6.20
C ASP A 251 -12.47 -4.15 5.20
N SER A 252 -12.54 -4.84 4.08
CA SER A 252 -13.50 -4.62 2.98
C SER A 252 -13.15 -3.57 1.92
N ALA A 253 -12.20 -2.67 2.13
CA ALA A 253 -11.79 -1.67 1.13
C ALA A 253 -10.27 -1.60 0.98
N ILE A 254 -9.79 -1.22 -0.21
CA ILE A 254 -8.40 -0.81 -0.41
C ILE A 254 -8.21 0.54 0.26
N ARG A 255 -7.14 0.67 1.07
CA ARG A 255 -6.85 1.88 1.83
C ARG A 255 -5.37 2.29 1.73
N ASP A 256 -5.05 3.47 2.25
CA ASP A 256 -3.66 3.84 2.46
C ASP A 256 -3.00 2.86 3.44
N PRO A 257 -1.80 2.33 3.16
CA PRO A 257 -1.12 1.39 4.04
C PRO A 257 -0.92 1.90 5.47
N MET A 258 -0.83 3.21 5.67
CA MET A 258 -0.63 3.81 6.99
C MET A 258 -1.88 3.72 7.86
N ASP A 259 -3.07 3.63 7.27
CA ASP A 259 -4.31 3.37 8.00
C ASP A 259 -4.24 1.96 8.65
N GLY A 260 -3.84 0.97 7.87
CA GLY A 260 -3.63 -0.39 8.37
C GLY A 260 -2.50 -0.50 9.40
N LEU A 261 -1.41 0.27 9.21
CA LEU A 261 -0.31 0.30 10.19
C LEU A 261 -0.76 0.92 11.51
N ALA A 262 -1.49 2.04 11.46
CA ALA A 262 -2.05 2.67 12.66
C ALA A 262 -2.98 1.71 13.41
N ALA A 263 -3.89 1.04 12.70
CA ALA A 263 -4.79 0.04 13.26
C ALA A 263 -4.02 -1.09 13.96
N TRP A 264 -3.00 -1.64 13.28
CA TRP A 264 -2.17 -2.71 13.85
C TRP A 264 -1.43 -2.28 15.11
N LEU A 265 -0.84 -1.07 15.12
CA LEU A 265 -0.16 -0.51 16.30
C LEU A 265 -1.13 -0.31 17.48
N LEU A 266 -2.34 0.17 17.20
CA LEU A 266 -3.39 0.35 18.22
C LEU A 266 -3.86 -0.99 18.80
N ASP A 267 -4.10 -2.00 17.97
CA ASP A 267 -4.49 -3.34 18.41
C ASP A 267 -3.40 -4.01 19.26
N ARG A 268 -2.13 -3.77 18.94
CA ARG A 268 -0.97 -4.25 19.72
C ARG A 268 -0.73 -3.43 21.00
N LYS A 269 -1.41 -2.31 21.20
CA LYS A 269 -1.12 -1.34 22.27
C LYS A 269 0.36 -0.92 22.28
N ALA A 270 0.94 -0.83 21.07
CA ALA A 270 2.34 -0.45 20.90
C ALA A 270 2.57 1.00 21.33
N SER A 271 3.79 1.31 21.77
CA SER A 271 4.17 2.71 21.96
C SER A 271 4.15 3.44 20.62
N THR A 272 3.58 4.64 20.65
CA THR A 272 3.48 5.55 19.50
C THR A 272 4.22 6.86 19.73
N ASP A 273 5.15 6.87 20.69
CA ASP A 273 6.01 8.02 20.93
C ASP A 273 7.01 8.24 19.77
N ARG A 274 7.69 9.39 19.80
CA ARG A 274 8.65 9.76 18.76
C ARG A 274 9.77 8.74 18.56
N ALA A 275 10.18 8.05 19.62
CA ALA A 275 11.25 7.05 19.55
C ALA A 275 10.75 5.79 18.80
N ALA A 276 9.56 5.31 19.15
CA ALA A 276 8.91 4.17 18.48
C ALA A 276 8.63 4.47 17.00
N ILE A 277 8.10 5.65 16.68
CA ILE A 277 7.87 6.06 15.28
C ILE A 277 9.19 6.13 14.49
N ARG A 278 10.28 6.56 15.11
CA ARG A 278 11.60 6.57 14.47
C ARG A 278 12.11 5.16 14.16
N VAL A 279 11.92 4.21 15.06
CA VAL A 279 12.25 2.79 14.84
C VAL A 279 11.45 2.26 13.65
N LEU A 280 10.14 2.44 13.64
CA LEU A 280 9.26 2.03 12.53
C LEU A 280 9.66 2.67 11.21
N ARG A 281 9.99 3.97 11.23
CA ARG A 281 10.45 4.69 10.03
C ARG A 281 11.67 4.02 9.42
N ASN A 282 12.65 3.64 10.23
CA ASN A 282 13.87 2.98 9.77
C ASN A 282 13.59 1.53 9.34
N ALA A 283 12.80 0.79 10.11
CA ALA A 283 12.43 -0.59 9.82
C ALA A 283 11.70 -0.75 8.48
N LEU A 284 10.84 0.20 8.14
CA LEU A 284 9.97 0.14 6.96
C LEU A 284 10.35 1.14 5.86
N LEU A 285 11.40 1.94 6.07
CA LEU A 285 11.80 3.05 5.21
C LEU A 285 10.61 3.96 4.86
N LEU A 286 9.91 4.44 5.89
CA LEU A 286 8.76 5.31 5.69
C LEU A 286 9.20 6.68 5.19
N SER A 287 8.52 7.17 4.17
CA SER A 287 8.66 8.54 3.68
C SER A 287 8.14 9.56 4.69
N ASN A 288 8.51 10.83 4.54
CA ASN A 288 8.01 11.91 5.39
C ASN A 288 6.47 12.04 5.33
N ARG A 289 5.86 11.75 4.17
CA ARG A 289 4.40 11.76 4.00
C ARG A 289 3.74 10.64 4.80
N GLU A 290 4.28 9.42 4.72
CA GLU A 290 3.76 8.27 5.46
C GLU A 290 3.88 8.46 6.97
N VAL A 291 5.02 8.99 7.45
CA VAL A 291 5.20 9.30 8.88
C VAL A 291 4.17 10.34 9.34
N ARG A 292 3.99 11.45 8.60
CA ARG A 292 3.00 12.47 8.96
C ARG A 292 1.58 11.92 9.01
N ARG A 293 1.19 11.09 8.02
CA ARG A 293 -0.13 10.45 8.01
C ARG A 293 -0.31 9.54 9.22
N LEU A 294 0.67 8.68 9.50
CA LEU A 294 0.62 7.77 10.64
C LEU A 294 0.50 8.54 11.97
N GLU A 295 1.35 9.55 12.20
CA GLU A 295 1.32 10.40 13.39
C GLU A 295 -0.02 11.13 13.49
N SER A 296 -0.57 11.64 12.40
CA SER A 296 -1.86 12.31 12.34
C SER A 296 -3.01 11.41 12.80
N ILE A 297 -3.08 10.17 12.28
CA ILE A 297 -4.10 9.19 12.68
C ILE A 297 -3.99 8.87 14.16
N LEU A 298 -2.79 8.53 14.64
CA LEU A 298 -2.55 8.14 16.03
C LEU A 298 -2.84 9.28 17.02
N SER A 299 -2.46 10.52 16.65
CA SER A 299 -2.78 11.73 17.42
C SER A 299 -4.29 11.94 17.50
N LEU A 300 -5.00 11.88 16.35
CA LEU A 300 -6.45 12.04 16.31
C LEU A 300 -7.18 11.00 17.16
N VAL A 301 -6.79 9.73 17.07
CA VAL A 301 -7.38 8.68 17.92
C VAL A 301 -7.19 9.02 19.38
N THR A 302 -5.97 9.43 19.78
CA THR A 302 -5.66 9.80 21.16
C THR A 302 -6.44 11.05 21.62
N GLU A 303 -6.55 12.06 20.76
CA GLU A 303 -7.31 13.30 21.03
C GLU A 303 -8.79 12.99 21.23
N ILE A 304 -9.38 12.14 20.37
CA ILE A 304 -10.78 11.72 20.48
C ILE A 304 -11.00 10.91 21.76
N GLU A 305 -10.20 9.90 22.03
CA GLU A 305 -10.36 9.03 23.21
C GLU A 305 -10.20 9.80 24.53
N ARG A 306 -9.33 10.81 24.58
CA ARG A 306 -9.02 11.53 25.83
C ARG A 306 -9.92 12.72 26.10
N SER A 307 -10.30 13.47 25.09
CA SER A 307 -10.82 14.81 25.31
C SER A 307 -11.99 15.23 24.43
N TRP A 308 -12.53 14.36 23.58
CA TRP A 308 -13.59 14.74 22.64
C TRP A 308 -14.80 15.38 23.33
N GLU A 309 -15.24 14.82 24.45
CA GLU A 309 -16.44 15.28 25.14
C GLU A 309 -16.26 16.65 25.84
N GLN A 310 -15.03 16.94 26.26
CA GLN A 310 -14.69 18.20 26.93
C GLN A 310 -14.16 19.25 25.95
N ALA A 311 -13.86 18.84 24.70
CA ALA A 311 -13.32 19.76 23.71
C ALA A 311 -14.35 20.78 23.26
N SER A 312 -13.90 22.02 23.02
CA SER A 312 -14.71 23.09 22.47
C SER A 312 -15.16 22.76 21.02
N VAL A 313 -16.15 23.48 20.52
CA VAL A 313 -16.61 23.34 19.12
C VAL A 313 -15.47 23.61 18.15
N ALA A 314 -14.65 24.62 18.40
CA ALA A 314 -13.50 24.96 17.57
C ALA A 314 -12.49 23.79 17.49
N VAL A 315 -12.12 23.20 18.62
CA VAL A 315 -11.20 22.06 18.68
C VAL A 315 -11.78 20.86 17.93
N ARG A 316 -13.06 20.52 18.11
CA ARG A 316 -13.72 19.44 17.40
C ARG A 316 -13.77 19.69 15.89
N LYS A 317 -14.08 20.90 15.43
CA LYS A 317 -14.10 21.29 14.02
C LYS A 317 -12.70 21.24 13.41
N ARG A 318 -11.66 21.72 14.10
CA ARG A 318 -10.27 21.62 13.65
C ARG A 318 -9.81 20.16 13.51
N ALA A 319 -10.19 19.29 14.45
CA ALA A 319 -9.93 17.86 14.35
C ALA A 319 -10.67 17.25 13.14
N ALA A 320 -11.96 17.55 12.99
CA ALA A 320 -12.80 17.05 11.91
C ALA A 320 -12.37 17.51 10.50
N ALA A 321 -11.68 18.65 10.41
CA ALA A 321 -11.14 19.18 9.15
C ALA A 321 -9.86 18.46 8.67
N ARG A 322 -9.22 17.62 9.50
CA ARG A 322 -8.03 16.88 9.11
C ARG A 322 -8.40 15.72 8.18
N GLU A 323 -7.57 15.48 7.14
CA GLU A 323 -7.79 14.44 6.13
C GLU A 323 -8.02 13.05 6.73
N GLU A 324 -7.28 12.72 7.80
CA GLU A 324 -7.31 11.41 8.43
C GLU A 324 -8.43 11.23 9.48
N PHE A 325 -9.28 12.25 9.68
CA PHE A 325 -10.27 12.22 10.75
C PHE A 325 -11.28 11.07 10.61
N SER A 326 -11.75 10.80 9.40
CA SER A 326 -12.68 9.68 9.15
C SER A 326 -12.07 8.34 9.54
N THR A 327 -10.81 8.10 9.18
CA THR A 327 -10.07 6.91 9.58
C THR A 327 -9.95 6.83 11.10
N ALA A 328 -9.59 7.93 11.77
CA ALA A 328 -9.48 7.95 13.23
C ALA A 328 -10.80 7.62 13.93
N VAL A 329 -11.94 8.16 13.43
CA VAL A 329 -13.28 7.84 13.97
C VAL A 329 -13.62 6.36 13.79
N GLU A 330 -13.35 5.77 12.63
CA GLU A 330 -13.56 4.32 12.42
C GLU A 330 -12.75 3.48 13.41
N LEU A 331 -11.48 3.84 13.64
CA LEU A 331 -10.61 3.15 14.61
C LEU A 331 -11.11 3.31 16.05
N VAL A 332 -11.56 4.50 16.42
CA VAL A 332 -12.17 4.73 17.74
C VAL A 332 -13.44 3.91 17.89
N GLN A 333 -14.33 3.93 16.89
CA GLN A 333 -15.59 3.19 16.93
C GLN A 333 -15.39 1.68 17.06
N ALA A 334 -14.34 1.14 16.44
CA ALA A 334 -13.98 -0.27 16.57
C ALA A 334 -13.53 -0.66 17.98
N ARG A 335 -12.93 0.28 18.70
CA ARG A 335 -12.37 0.08 20.05
C ARG A 335 -13.34 0.45 21.16
N ASP A 336 -14.15 1.48 20.92
CA ASP A 336 -15.20 2.00 21.79
C ASP A 336 -16.40 2.46 20.93
N ALA A 337 -17.35 1.55 20.76
CA ALA A 337 -18.51 1.78 19.89
C ALA A 337 -19.38 2.95 20.39
N ASP A 338 -19.50 3.14 21.70
CA ASP A 338 -20.31 4.20 22.28
C ASP A 338 -19.67 5.57 22.04
N LEU A 339 -18.36 5.68 22.23
CA LEU A 339 -17.63 6.92 21.93
C LEU A 339 -17.70 7.24 20.42
N GLY A 340 -17.46 6.25 19.56
CA GLY A 340 -17.56 6.41 18.11
C GLY A 340 -18.94 6.91 17.68
N GLN A 341 -20.01 6.38 18.26
CA GLN A 341 -21.37 6.82 17.98
C GLN A 341 -21.61 8.28 18.43
N ARG A 342 -21.09 8.67 19.61
CA ARG A 342 -21.18 10.06 20.08
C ARG A 342 -20.42 11.03 19.17
N VAL A 343 -19.23 10.63 18.71
CA VAL A 343 -18.45 11.43 17.74
C VAL A 343 -19.23 11.59 16.43
N ALA A 344 -19.79 10.49 15.89
CA ALA A 344 -20.58 10.53 14.66
C ALA A 344 -21.81 11.44 14.78
N THR A 345 -22.50 11.40 15.92
CA THR A 345 -23.66 12.27 16.19
C THR A 345 -23.22 13.74 16.24
N ALA A 346 -22.14 14.04 16.98
CA ALA A 346 -21.62 15.41 17.07
C ALA A 346 -21.18 15.97 15.70
N LEU A 347 -20.66 15.11 14.82
CA LEU A 347 -20.26 15.54 13.46
C LEU A 347 -21.42 16.03 12.62
N VAL A 348 -22.60 15.43 12.74
CA VAL A 348 -23.81 15.89 12.06
C VAL A 348 -24.17 17.31 12.49
N GLU A 349 -24.09 17.58 13.79
CA GLU A 349 -24.35 18.92 14.37
C GLU A 349 -23.29 19.94 13.92
N LEU A 350 -22.01 19.57 13.97
CA LEU A 350 -20.90 20.43 13.53
C LEU A 350 -20.99 20.76 12.04
N ALA A 351 -21.39 19.79 11.20
CA ALA A 351 -21.55 19.98 9.76
C ALA A 351 -22.61 21.00 9.42
N ALA A 352 -23.68 21.12 10.20
CA ALA A 352 -24.75 22.10 9.99
C ALA A 352 -24.25 23.55 10.01
N SER A 353 -23.20 23.84 10.80
CA SER A 353 -22.57 25.18 10.88
C SER A 353 -21.28 25.29 10.06
N GLY A 354 -20.96 24.25 9.24
CA GLY A 354 -19.71 24.17 8.49
C GLY A 354 -18.51 23.70 9.35
N ILE A 355 -17.81 22.66 8.85
CA ILE A 355 -16.64 22.11 9.56
C ILE A 355 -15.44 23.07 9.46
N ALA A 356 -15.15 23.57 8.26
CA ALA A 356 -13.99 24.42 7.98
C ALA A 356 -14.43 25.60 7.08
N PRO A 357 -15.21 26.56 7.61
CA PRO A 357 -15.57 27.74 6.83
C PRO A 357 -14.32 28.56 6.50
N GLU A 358 -14.38 29.33 5.43
CA GLU A 358 -13.32 30.29 5.08
C GLU A 358 -13.08 31.26 6.24
N PRO A 359 -11.80 31.54 6.62
CA PRO A 359 -11.49 32.50 7.66
C PRO A 359 -12.01 33.90 7.33
N LEU A 360 -12.74 34.52 8.24
CA LEU A 360 -13.27 35.88 8.08
C LEU A 360 -12.19 36.96 8.28
N LEU A 361 -11.10 36.64 9.01
CA LEU A 361 -9.95 37.51 9.20
C LEU A 361 -8.76 36.99 8.39
N THR A 362 -8.14 37.89 7.62
CA THR A 362 -6.91 37.60 6.86
C THR A 362 -5.75 38.42 7.37
N GLY A 363 -4.50 37.98 7.08
CA GLY A 363 -3.31 38.77 7.39
C GLY A 363 -3.28 40.13 6.67
N GLU A 364 -3.86 40.21 5.46
CA GLU A 364 -3.97 41.47 4.71
C GLU A 364 -4.91 42.47 5.44
N ALA A 365 -6.01 41.99 5.99
CA ALA A 365 -6.92 42.83 6.78
C ALA A 365 -6.26 43.40 8.03
N LEU A 366 -5.41 42.62 8.71
CA LEU A 366 -4.63 43.10 9.86
C LEU A 366 -3.60 44.15 9.47
N ILE A 367 -2.93 43.97 8.33
CA ILE A 367 -1.96 44.96 7.80
C ILE A 367 -2.69 46.24 7.43
N ALA A 368 -3.82 46.17 6.73
CA ALA A 368 -4.63 47.32 6.37
C ALA A 368 -5.13 48.10 7.59
N ALA A 369 -5.36 47.40 8.72
CA ALA A 369 -5.71 48.01 10.00
C ALA A 369 -4.50 48.60 10.77
N GLY A 370 -3.28 48.54 10.22
CA GLY A 370 -2.09 49.18 10.79
C GLY A 370 -1.22 48.26 11.65
N LEU A 371 -1.49 46.96 11.74
CA LEU A 371 -0.61 46.03 12.43
C LEU A 371 0.61 45.69 11.57
N ALA A 372 1.79 45.75 12.20
CA ALA A 372 3.00 45.28 11.53
C ALA A 372 3.07 43.73 11.49
N PRO A 373 3.42 43.11 10.36
CA PRO A 373 3.60 41.66 10.29
C PRO A 373 4.64 41.17 11.30
N GLY A 374 4.27 40.14 12.08
CA GLY A 374 5.13 39.62 13.12
C GLY A 374 4.67 38.25 13.65
N PRO A 375 5.40 37.67 14.62
CA PRO A 375 5.08 36.35 15.20
C PRO A 375 3.68 36.25 15.80
N ALA A 376 3.16 37.35 16.34
CA ALA A 376 1.81 37.43 16.92
C ALA A 376 0.68 37.26 15.89
N PHE A 377 0.93 37.52 14.60
CA PHE A 377 -0.11 37.39 13.56
C PHE A 377 -0.75 36.00 13.54
N ARG A 378 0.07 34.96 13.68
CA ARG A 378 -0.43 33.60 13.65
C ARG A 378 -1.37 33.35 14.84
N GLU A 379 -0.99 33.79 16.01
CA GLU A 379 -1.83 33.63 17.21
C GLU A 379 -3.15 34.42 17.08
N ILE A 380 -3.08 35.67 16.59
CA ILE A 380 -4.27 36.50 16.36
C ILE A 380 -5.24 35.82 15.38
N LEU A 381 -4.72 35.36 14.23
CA LEU A 381 -5.51 34.67 13.21
C LEU A 381 -6.11 33.37 13.76
N ASP A 382 -5.32 32.54 14.46
CA ASP A 382 -5.77 31.26 15.00
C ASP A 382 -6.85 31.46 16.06
N ARG A 383 -6.67 32.39 17.00
CA ARG A 383 -7.68 32.68 18.05
C ARG A 383 -8.95 33.30 17.49
N THR A 384 -8.84 34.19 16.48
CA THR A 384 -10.02 34.77 15.80
C THR A 384 -10.75 33.69 15.01
N TYR A 385 -10.04 32.79 14.36
CA TYR A 385 -10.66 31.66 13.65
C TYR A 385 -11.36 30.68 14.63
N ASP A 386 -10.78 30.44 15.81
CA ASP A 386 -11.46 29.66 16.85
C ASP A 386 -12.76 30.30 17.30
N ALA A 387 -12.78 31.62 17.52
CA ALA A 387 -14.00 32.34 17.85
C ALA A 387 -15.06 32.28 16.72
N GLN A 388 -14.63 32.29 15.45
CA GLN A 388 -15.52 32.06 14.31
C GLN A 388 -16.07 30.63 14.31
N LEU A 389 -15.24 29.62 14.56
CA LEU A 389 -15.67 28.23 14.64
C LEU A 389 -16.66 27.97 15.79
N GLU A 390 -16.52 28.67 16.91
CA GLU A 390 -17.48 28.66 18.04
C GLU A 390 -18.80 29.39 17.73
N GLY A 391 -18.87 30.13 16.60
CA GLY A 391 -20.03 30.93 16.25
C GLY A 391 -20.16 32.26 16.99
N LEU A 392 -19.10 32.70 17.65
CA LEU A 392 -19.05 33.99 18.36
C LEU A 392 -18.84 35.17 17.40
N ILE A 393 -18.37 34.91 16.20
CA ILE A 393 -18.04 35.86 15.13
C ILE A 393 -18.68 35.37 13.83
N GLY A 394 -19.45 36.22 13.18
CA GLY A 394 -20.17 35.91 11.96
C GLY A 394 -19.83 36.80 10.75
N THR A 395 -19.13 37.91 10.96
CA THR A 395 -18.79 38.86 9.92
C THR A 395 -17.30 39.23 9.92
N SER A 396 -16.78 39.71 8.77
CA SER A 396 -15.38 40.17 8.67
C SER A 396 -15.08 41.38 9.58
N ASP A 397 -16.06 42.26 9.80
CA ASP A 397 -15.89 43.42 10.68
C ASP A 397 -15.77 42.97 12.15
N GLU A 398 -16.59 42.03 12.59
CA GLU A 398 -16.47 41.43 13.93
C GLU A 398 -15.14 40.71 14.10
N ALA A 399 -14.70 39.96 13.07
CA ALA A 399 -13.43 39.25 13.07
C ALA A 399 -12.24 40.20 13.18
N LEU A 400 -12.27 41.32 12.44
CA LEU A 400 -11.23 42.34 12.51
C LEU A 400 -11.18 42.99 13.90
N HIS A 401 -12.35 43.36 14.45
CA HIS A 401 -12.44 43.95 15.80
C HIS A 401 -11.88 43.01 16.87
N HIS A 402 -12.26 41.73 16.79
CA HIS A 402 -11.78 40.68 17.70
C HIS A 402 -10.26 40.47 17.57
N GLY A 403 -9.74 40.41 16.34
CA GLY A 403 -8.29 40.27 16.09
C GLY A 403 -7.49 41.45 16.62
N LEU A 404 -8.00 42.69 16.47
CA LEU A 404 -7.36 43.88 16.99
C LEU A 404 -7.38 43.90 18.55
N SER A 405 -8.45 43.43 19.20
CA SER A 405 -8.52 43.32 20.65
C SER A 405 -7.48 42.34 21.22
N ILE A 406 -7.27 41.19 20.52
CA ILE A 406 -6.20 40.24 20.90
C ILE A 406 -4.82 40.92 20.75
N ALA A 407 -4.59 41.62 19.64
CA ALA A 407 -3.32 42.29 19.38
C ALA A 407 -2.97 43.32 20.48
N HIS A 408 -3.94 44.07 20.99
CA HIS A 408 -3.73 45.01 22.09
C HIS A 408 -3.45 44.31 23.42
N GLY A 409 -4.13 43.18 23.73
CA GLY A 409 -3.89 42.39 24.93
C GLY A 409 -2.52 41.69 24.93
N VAL A 410 -2.00 41.30 23.80
CA VAL A 410 -0.65 40.69 23.67
C VAL A 410 0.45 41.75 23.92
N GLN A 411 0.19 43.03 23.62
CA GLN A 411 1.16 44.12 23.85
C GLN A 411 1.25 44.57 25.33
N GLU A 412 0.25 44.20 26.17
CA GLU A 412 0.27 44.53 27.60
C GLU A 412 0.97 43.45 28.46
N ASP A 413 1.21 42.24 27.91
CA ASP A 413 1.86 41.11 28.59
C ASP A 413 3.36 40.94 28.24
N GLU A 414 3.93 41.74 27.29
CA GLU A 414 5.36 41.85 27.01
C GLU A 414 6.00 43.04 27.75
#